data_fe1c91a8e3d59318acf21c83c4215291
#
_entry.id   fe1c91a8e3d59318acf21c83c4215291
#
_cell.length_a   1.000
_cell.length_b   1.000
_cell.length_c   1.000
_cell.angle_alpha   90.00
_cell.angle_beta   90.00
_cell.angle_gamma   90.00
#
_symmetry.space_group_name_H-M   'P 1'
#
loop_
_entity.id
_entity.type
_entity.pdbx_description
1 polymer ?
#
loop_
_entity_poly.entity_id
_entity_poly.type
_entity_poly.pdbx_seq_one_letter_code
_entity_poly.pdbx_strand_id
1 'polypeptide(L)'
;MNYNVKVNKIGMSAMELYEECGCLIIFDDIAPEELAEIAVLHEEGEIKRDIKVGDEIILGKHGYKVTAVGTEAMLTLKELGHCTFKFTGKSEAEVPGQIELVGENHPVIEIGDYISFK
;
A
#
# COMPACT_ATOMS: atom_id res chain seq x y z
N MET A 1 -0.47 -15.49 6.75
CA MET A 1 -0.33 -14.08 6.41
C MET A 1 -1.43 -13.26 7.06
N ASN A 2 -1.10 -12.04 7.47
CA ASN A 2 -2.08 -11.12 8.02
C ASN A 2 -3.05 -10.61 6.96
N TYR A 3 -2.56 -10.39 5.73
CA TYR A 3 -3.33 -9.85 4.62
C TYR A 3 -2.72 -10.33 3.32
N ASN A 4 -3.54 -10.68 2.35
CA ASN A 4 -3.04 -11.13 1.06
C ASN A 4 -4.11 -10.90 0.01
N VAL A 5 -3.90 -9.89 -0.83
CA VAL A 5 -4.88 -9.50 -1.84
C VAL A 5 -4.26 -9.42 -3.22
N LYS A 6 -5.01 -9.81 -4.21
CA LYS A 6 -4.56 -9.84 -5.60
C LYS A 6 -4.84 -8.51 -6.29
N VAL A 7 -3.84 -7.98 -6.98
CA VAL A 7 -3.98 -6.77 -7.79
C VAL A 7 -4.76 -7.10 -9.05
N ASN A 8 -5.82 -6.37 -9.29
CA ASN A 8 -6.68 -6.60 -10.46
C ASN A 8 -6.73 -5.41 -11.43
N LYS A 9 -6.26 -4.24 -11.02
CA LYS A 9 -6.18 -3.08 -11.90
C LYS A 9 -5.11 -2.11 -11.40
N ILE A 10 -4.44 -1.43 -12.33
CA ILE A 10 -3.45 -0.39 -12.00
C ILE A 10 -3.88 0.88 -12.72
N GLY A 11 -4.11 1.95 -11.96
CA GLY A 11 -4.48 3.24 -12.51
C GLY A 11 -3.40 3.79 -13.43
N MET A 12 -3.80 4.52 -14.47
CA MET A 12 -2.87 5.06 -15.47
C MET A 12 -1.75 5.90 -14.88
N SER A 13 -2.02 6.62 -13.81
CA SER A 13 -1.06 7.53 -13.18
C SER A 13 -0.47 7.00 -11.88
N ALA A 14 -0.75 5.75 -11.50
CA ALA A 14 -0.31 5.20 -10.22
C ALA A 14 1.21 5.18 -10.08
N MET A 15 1.91 4.67 -11.09
CA MET A 15 3.38 4.58 -11.05
C MET A 15 4.05 5.94 -11.29
N GLU A 16 3.42 6.81 -12.05
CA GLU A 16 3.88 8.18 -12.22
C GLU A 16 3.88 8.93 -10.89
N LEU A 17 2.84 8.74 -10.09
CA LEU A 17 2.76 9.32 -8.74
C LEU A 17 3.91 8.81 -7.87
N TYR A 18 4.21 7.52 -7.96
CA TYR A 18 5.35 6.96 -7.24
C TYR A 18 6.67 7.64 -7.67
N GLU A 19 6.88 7.78 -8.97
CA GLU A 19 8.10 8.40 -9.49
C GLU A 19 8.24 9.86 -9.06
N GLU A 20 7.15 10.59 -8.99
CA GLU A 20 7.18 12.01 -8.61
C GLU A 20 7.25 12.23 -7.10
N CYS A 21 6.56 11.42 -6.31
CA CYS A 21 6.35 11.67 -4.88
C CYS A 21 6.90 10.57 -3.96
N GLY A 22 7.31 9.45 -4.49
CA GLY A 22 7.68 8.29 -3.67
C GLY A 22 6.50 7.68 -2.94
N CYS A 23 5.27 7.85 -3.47
CA CYS A 23 4.03 7.38 -2.87
C CYS A 23 3.37 6.34 -3.76
N LEU A 24 2.90 5.26 -3.17
CA LEU A 24 2.10 4.26 -3.86
C LEU A 24 0.77 4.11 -3.12
N ILE A 25 -0.33 4.41 -3.79
CA ILE A 25 -1.66 4.32 -3.21
C ILE A 25 -2.26 2.96 -3.55
N ILE A 26 -2.81 2.29 -2.56
CA ILE A 26 -3.61 1.09 -2.77
C ILE A 26 -5.06 1.35 -2.35
N PHE A 27 -5.98 0.66 -3.00
CA PHE A 27 -7.40 0.75 -2.70
C PHE A 27 -8.06 -0.54 -3.15
N ASP A 28 -9.16 -0.94 -2.53
CA ASP A 28 -9.89 -2.09 -3.04
C ASP A 28 -10.57 -1.74 -4.37
N ASP A 29 -11.08 -2.75 -5.08
CA ASP A 29 -11.53 -2.61 -6.47
C ASP A 29 -12.87 -1.88 -6.63
N ILE A 30 -13.47 -1.42 -5.54
CA ILE A 30 -14.67 -0.57 -5.58
C ILE A 30 -14.33 0.92 -5.43
N ALA A 31 -13.06 1.29 -5.57
CA ALA A 31 -12.62 2.67 -5.45
C ALA A 31 -13.36 3.60 -6.41
N PRO A 32 -13.67 4.85 -5.98
CA PRO A 32 -14.19 5.86 -6.90
C PRO A 32 -13.26 6.07 -8.08
N GLU A 33 -13.83 6.41 -9.22
CA GLU A 33 -13.09 6.56 -10.47
C GLU A 33 -11.88 7.51 -10.37
N GLU A 34 -12.04 8.60 -9.66
CA GLU A 34 -10.97 9.59 -9.47
C GLU A 34 -9.77 9.04 -8.71
N LEU A 35 -10.03 8.17 -7.73
CA LEU A 35 -8.96 7.51 -6.98
C LEU A 35 -8.39 6.30 -7.72
N ALA A 36 -9.22 5.63 -8.49
CA ALA A 36 -8.78 4.49 -9.29
C ALA A 36 -7.69 4.85 -10.28
N GLU A 37 -7.70 6.07 -10.81
CA GLU A 37 -6.70 6.53 -11.77
C GLU A 37 -5.28 6.62 -11.20
N ILE A 38 -5.17 6.89 -9.89
CA ILE A 38 -3.89 7.10 -9.22
C ILE A 38 -3.52 5.96 -8.26
N ALA A 39 -4.28 4.89 -8.25
CA ALA A 39 -4.13 3.81 -7.28
C ALA A 39 -3.89 2.46 -7.94
N VAL A 40 -3.27 1.57 -7.17
CA VAL A 40 -3.23 0.14 -7.46
C VAL A 40 -4.46 -0.47 -6.81
N LEU A 41 -5.33 -1.07 -7.59
CA LEU A 41 -6.58 -1.66 -7.11
C LEU A 41 -6.42 -3.15 -6.91
N HIS A 42 -7.00 -3.66 -5.84
CA HIS A 42 -6.92 -5.06 -5.46
C HIS A 42 -8.28 -5.58 -5.02
N GLU A 43 -8.42 -6.90 -4.99
CA GLU A 43 -9.61 -7.54 -4.45
C GLU A 43 -9.77 -7.20 -2.97
N GLU A 44 -10.98 -7.30 -2.47
CA GLU A 44 -11.24 -7.11 -1.04
C GLU A 44 -10.54 -8.21 -0.25
N GLY A 45 -10.07 -7.86 0.93
CA GLY A 45 -9.44 -8.79 1.84
C GLY A 45 -9.68 -8.38 3.29
N GLU A 46 -9.31 -9.25 4.21
CA GLU A 46 -9.46 -9.01 5.63
C GLU A 46 -8.10 -8.94 6.30
N ILE A 47 -7.86 -7.84 7.03
CA ILE A 47 -6.67 -7.69 7.85
C ILE A 47 -6.98 -8.27 9.21
N LYS A 48 -6.20 -9.27 9.61
CA LYS A 48 -6.43 -10.03 10.82
C LYS A 48 -5.88 -9.37 12.08
N ARG A 49 -4.87 -8.54 11.91
CA ARG A 49 -4.27 -7.78 13.02
C ARG A 49 -3.71 -6.46 12.51
N ASP A 50 -3.53 -5.50 13.40
CA ASP A 50 -2.96 -4.20 13.02
C ASP A 50 -1.51 -4.35 12.57
N ILE A 51 -1.13 -3.55 11.58
CA ILE A 51 0.23 -3.44 11.11
C ILE A 51 1.04 -2.67 12.15
N LYS A 52 2.25 -3.13 12.41
CA LYS A 52 3.17 -2.52 13.38
C LYS A 52 4.50 -2.20 12.74
N VAL A 53 5.22 -1.27 13.32
CA VAL A 53 6.62 -1.01 12.97
C VAL A 53 7.41 -2.31 13.08
N GLY A 54 8.20 -2.61 12.05
CA GLY A 54 8.97 -3.84 11.96
C GLY A 54 8.30 -4.94 11.16
N ASP A 55 7.02 -4.82 10.87
CA ASP A 55 6.31 -5.79 10.02
C ASP A 55 6.82 -5.72 8.58
N GLU A 56 6.67 -6.82 7.87
CA GLU A 56 7.05 -6.89 6.46
C GLU A 56 5.81 -6.78 5.57
N ILE A 57 5.94 -5.95 4.53
CA ILE A 57 4.94 -5.82 3.48
C ILE A 57 5.60 -6.22 2.16
N ILE A 58 4.97 -7.12 1.42
CA ILE A 58 5.46 -7.57 0.12
C ILE A 58 4.56 -6.97 -0.95
N LEU A 59 5.16 -6.24 -1.88
CA LEU A 59 4.47 -5.66 -3.04
C LEU A 59 4.98 -6.36 -4.28
N GLY A 60 4.20 -7.31 -4.78
CA GLY A 60 4.63 -8.14 -5.88
C GLY A 60 5.80 -9.03 -5.47
N LYS A 61 6.98 -8.72 -6.00
CA LYS A 61 8.21 -9.51 -5.75
C LYS A 61 9.11 -8.94 -4.66
N HIS A 62 8.87 -7.71 -4.22
CA HIS A 62 9.79 -7.00 -3.34
C HIS A 62 9.21 -6.82 -1.95
N GLY A 63 10.02 -7.07 -0.94
CA GLY A 63 9.65 -6.91 0.46
C GLY A 63 10.14 -5.60 1.04
N TYR A 64 9.36 -5.04 1.94
CA TYR A 64 9.65 -3.77 2.61
C TYR A 64 9.34 -3.91 4.09
N LYS A 65 10.09 -3.17 4.90
CA LYS A 65 9.86 -3.13 6.34
C LYS A 65 9.10 -1.87 6.71
N VAL A 66 8.10 -2.01 7.57
CA VAL A 66 7.32 -0.88 8.07
C VAL A 66 8.14 -0.10 9.08
N THR A 67 8.30 1.21 8.87
CA THR A 67 9.03 2.09 9.79
C THR A 67 8.11 3.05 10.55
N ALA A 68 6.92 3.32 10.03
CA ALA A 68 5.91 4.12 10.72
C ALA A 68 4.53 3.81 10.18
N VAL A 69 3.51 3.95 11.02
CA VAL A 69 2.10 3.75 10.64
C VAL A 69 1.31 4.97 11.06
N GLY A 70 0.69 5.65 10.11
CA GLY A 70 -0.15 6.81 10.37
C GLY A 70 -1.40 6.43 11.20
N THR A 71 -1.91 7.39 11.95
CA THR A 71 -2.99 7.14 12.92
C THR A 71 -4.31 6.69 12.30
N GLU A 72 -4.53 6.98 11.01
CA GLU A 72 -5.76 6.58 10.30
C GLU A 72 -5.54 5.46 9.28
N ALA A 73 -4.29 5.02 9.07
CA ALA A 73 -3.98 4.04 8.04
C ALA A 73 -4.70 2.71 8.26
N MET A 74 -4.74 2.22 9.50
CA MET A 74 -5.42 0.96 9.80
C MET A 74 -6.93 1.05 9.61
N LEU A 75 -7.53 2.20 9.92
CA LEU A 75 -8.95 2.40 9.71
C LEU A 75 -9.31 2.30 8.23
N THR A 76 -8.61 3.03 7.38
CA THR A 76 -8.89 3.03 5.94
C THR A 76 -8.54 1.70 5.29
N LEU A 77 -7.50 1.02 5.75
CA LEU A 77 -7.17 -0.32 5.26
C LEU A 77 -8.28 -1.31 5.58
N LYS A 78 -8.82 -1.29 6.78
CA LYS A 78 -9.89 -2.20 7.19
C LYS A 78 -11.21 -1.92 6.48
N GLU A 79 -11.53 -0.65 6.27
CA GLU A 79 -12.80 -0.26 5.66
C GLU A 79 -12.78 -0.30 4.13
N LEU A 80 -11.65 0.12 3.52
CA LEU A 80 -11.59 0.40 2.09
C LEU A 80 -10.42 -0.29 1.39
N GLY A 81 -9.60 -1.04 2.09
CA GLY A 81 -8.37 -1.58 1.53
C GLY A 81 -7.42 -0.48 1.09
N HIS A 82 -7.51 0.69 1.71
CA HIS A 82 -6.86 1.92 1.27
C HIS A 82 -5.80 2.40 2.24
N CYS A 83 -4.63 2.67 1.71
CA CYS A 83 -3.60 3.46 2.38
C CYS A 83 -2.63 3.98 1.33
N THR A 84 -1.73 4.85 1.75
CA THR A 84 -0.62 5.33 0.92
C THR A 84 0.68 4.83 1.51
N PHE A 85 1.45 4.08 0.73
CA PHE A 85 2.80 3.68 1.11
C PHE A 85 3.76 4.78 0.68
N LYS A 86 4.60 5.23 1.61
CA LYS A 86 5.66 6.19 1.36
C LYS A 86 6.99 5.48 1.59
N PHE A 87 7.93 5.64 0.65
CA PHE A 87 9.16 4.84 0.64
C PHE A 87 10.38 5.63 1.15
N THR A 88 10.20 6.42 2.21
CA THR A 88 11.29 7.21 2.78
C THR A 88 11.97 6.56 3.98
N GLY A 89 11.32 5.57 4.61
CA GLY A 89 11.85 4.93 5.80
C GLY A 89 11.85 5.83 7.05
N LYS A 90 11.11 6.93 7.03
CA LYS A 90 11.04 7.84 8.19
C LYS A 90 10.41 7.14 9.40
N SER A 91 10.77 7.61 10.57
CA SER A 91 10.25 7.07 11.85
C SER A 91 8.88 7.61 12.23
N GLU A 92 8.36 8.57 11.46
CA GLU A 92 7.02 9.13 11.65
C GLU A 92 6.32 9.30 10.31
N ALA A 93 5.04 8.97 10.26
CA ALA A 93 4.22 9.22 9.07
C ALA A 93 3.88 10.70 8.98
N GLU A 94 4.08 11.31 7.82
CA GLU A 94 3.78 12.72 7.61
C GLU A 94 2.28 13.00 7.53
N VAL A 95 1.52 12.02 7.07
CA VAL A 95 0.07 12.13 6.87
C VAL A 95 -0.60 10.93 7.55
N PRO A 96 -1.76 11.13 8.21
CA PRO A 96 -2.42 10.06 8.98
C PRO A 96 -2.73 8.77 8.20
N GLY A 97 -2.97 8.87 6.90
CA GLY A 97 -3.27 7.70 6.05
C GLY A 97 -2.05 7.01 5.45
N GLN A 98 -0.84 7.39 5.85
CA GLN A 98 0.39 6.84 5.29
C GLN A 98 1.02 5.77 6.14
N ILE A 99 1.68 4.83 5.46
CA ILE A 99 2.58 3.85 6.08
C ILE A 99 3.95 4.06 5.44
N GLU A 100 4.96 4.29 6.27
CA GLU A 100 6.33 4.47 5.81
C GLU A 100 7.00 3.12 5.67
N LEU A 101 7.68 2.93 4.55
CA LEU A 101 8.37 1.69 4.22
C LEU A 101 9.85 1.94 3.89
N VAL A 102 10.67 0.94 4.15
CA VAL A 102 12.06 0.93 3.70
C VAL A 102 12.37 -0.42 3.05
N GLY A 103 13.13 -0.39 1.97
CA GLY A 103 13.57 -1.58 1.24
C GLY A 103 14.56 -1.19 0.15
N GLU A 104 15.25 -2.19 -0.40
CA GLU A 104 16.32 -1.95 -1.38
C GLU A 104 15.81 -1.64 -2.79
N ASN A 105 14.63 -2.15 -3.15
CA ASN A 105 14.14 -2.08 -4.51
C ASN A 105 12.98 -1.11 -4.65
N HIS A 106 12.88 -0.49 -5.82
CA HIS A 106 11.69 0.27 -6.17
C HIS A 106 10.52 -0.69 -6.36
N PRO A 107 9.30 -0.31 -5.96
CA PRO A 107 8.15 -1.18 -6.17
C PRO A 107 7.87 -1.35 -7.67
N VAL A 108 7.63 -2.60 -8.03
CA VAL A 108 7.19 -2.97 -9.39
C VAL A 108 5.98 -3.87 -9.19
N ILE A 109 4.82 -3.38 -9.59
CA ILE A 109 3.55 -4.11 -9.42
C ILE A 109 2.89 -4.30 -10.77
N GLU A 110 2.41 -5.51 -11.00
CA GLU A 110 1.68 -5.89 -12.20
C GLU A 110 0.32 -6.47 -11.82
N ILE A 111 -0.63 -6.42 -12.74
CA ILE A 111 -1.92 -7.09 -12.56
C ILE A 111 -1.66 -8.59 -12.36
N GLY A 112 -2.28 -9.16 -11.36
CA GLY A 112 -2.07 -10.56 -10.97
C GLY A 112 -1.08 -10.74 -9.82
N ASP A 113 -0.29 -9.72 -9.51
CA ASP A 113 0.59 -9.75 -8.34
C ASP A 113 -0.23 -9.66 -7.06
N TYR A 114 0.41 -10.00 -5.95
CA TYR A 114 -0.22 -9.92 -4.62
C TYR A 114 0.41 -8.81 -3.79
N ILE A 115 -0.43 -8.17 -2.98
CA ILE A 115 -0.02 -7.30 -1.89
C ILE A 115 -0.21 -8.12 -0.62
N SER A 116 0.89 -8.35 0.11
CA SER A 116 0.88 -9.26 1.26
C SER A 116 1.46 -8.58 2.49
N PHE A 117 0.75 -8.67 3.60
CA PHE A 117 1.24 -8.22 4.90
C PHE A 117 1.49 -9.47 5.75
N LYS A 118 2.68 -9.60 6.24
CA LYS A 118 3.07 -10.73 7.09
C LYS A 118 2.78 -10.52 8.55
#